data_277a668b35f7f57d047afcbe4c33fa63
#
_entry.id   277a668b35f7f57d047afcbe4c33fa63
#
_cell.length_a   1.000
_cell.length_b   1.000
_cell.length_c   1.000
_cell.angle_alpha   90.00
_cell.angle_beta   90.00
_cell.angle_gamma   90.00
#
_symmetry.space_group_name_H-M   'P 1'
#
loop_
_entity.id
_entity.type
_entity.pdbx_description
1 polymer ?
#
loop_
_entity_poly.entity_id
_entity_poly.type
_entity_poly.pdbx_seq_one_letter_code
_entity_poly.pdbx_strand_id
1 'polypeptide(L)'
;MFTGIVEEKGKVRYIQLTGESGILAVKARKVLEGTRIGDSIAVNGVCLTVTSIQPDGFTADVMAETIRRSSLGSCKVGSQVNLERAMAA
;
A
#
# COMPACT_ATOMS: atom_id res chain seq x y z
N MET A 1 -13.08 -6.82 -1.07
CA MET A 1 -12.71 -7.80 -2.10
C MET A 1 -11.87 -7.14 -3.19
N PHE A 2 -10.87 -7.84 -3.65
CA PHE A 2 -10.01 -7.36 -4.73
C PHE A 2 -10.28 -8.17 -5.99
N THR A 3 -10.24 -7.50 -7.14
CA THR A 3 -10.51 -8.13 -8.44
C THR A 3 -9.25 -8.64 -9.13
N GLY A 4 -8.08 -8.22 -8.65
CA GLY A 4 -6.82 -8.49 -9.33
C GLY A 4 -6.51 -7.50 -10.44
N ILE A 5 -7.37 -6.49 -10.63
CA ILE A 5 -7.17 -5.47 -11.66
C ILE A 5 -6.42 -4.29 -11.06
N VAL A 6 -5.22 -4.02 -11.57
CA VAL A 6 -4.39 -2.91 -11.13
C VAL A 6 -5.03 -1.60 -11.61
N GLU A 7 -5.30 -0.70 -10.66
CA GLU A 7 -5.90 0.59 -10.96
C GLU A 7 -4.86 1.68 -11.21
N GLU A 8 -3.70 1.53 -10.59
CA GLU A 8 -2.65 2.53 -10.66
C GLU A 8 -1.31 1.92 -10.33
N LYS A 9 -0.22 2.47 -10.89
CA LYS A 9 1.14 2.19 -10.45
C LYS A 9 1.60 3.34 -9.58
N GLY A 10 1.90 3.02 -8.31
CA GLY A 10 2.43 4.00 -7.37
C GLY A 10 3.93 3.82 -7.20
N LYS A 11 4.52 4.70 -6.39
CA LYS A 11 5.94 4.61 -6.03
C LYS A 11 6.09 4.58 -4.53
N VAL A 12 6.97 3.71 -4.05
CA VAL A 12 7.30 3.63 -2.64
C VAL A 12 8.07 4.88 -2.23
N ARG A 13 7.58 5.59 -1.22
CA ARG A 13 8.29 6.73 -0.64
C ARG A 13 9.25 6.30 0.44
N TYR A 14 8.78 5.41 1.33
CA TYR A 14 9.61 4.81 2.35
C TYR A 14 8.91 3.59 2.94
N ILE A 15 9.71 2.74 3.56
CA ILE A 15 9.24 1.64 4.39
C ILE A 15 9.97 1.81 5.72
N GLN A 16 9.20 1.94 6.80
CA GLN A 16 9.76 2.10 8.13
C GLN A 16 9.29 0.94 8.99
N LEU A 17 10.23 0.14 9.45
CA LEU A 17 9.95 -1.00 10.34
C LEU A 17 10.36 -0.68 11.76
N THR A 18 9.50 -1.03 12.71
CA THR A 18 9.77 -0.90 14.14
C THR A 18 9.36 -2.22 14.78
N GLY A 19 10.34 -3.09 15.05
CA GLY A 19 10.05 -4.42 15.55
C GLY A 19 9.32 -5.26 14.50
N GLU A 20 8.13 -5.76 14.84
CA GLU A 20 7.36 -6.63 13.97
C GLU A 20 6.33 -5.89 13.11
N SER A 21 6.20 -4.59 13.29
CA SER A 21 5.26 -3.78 12.52
C SER A 21 5.99 -2.69 11.78
N GLY A 22 5.31 -2.09 10.81
CA GLY A 22 5.90 -1.02 10.04
C GLY A 22 4.86 -0.22 9.29
N ILE A 23 5.36 0.79 8.60
CA ILE A 23 4.56 1.67 7.77
C ILE A 23 5.17 1.73 6.38
N LEU A 24 4.32 1.51 5.38
CA LEU A 24 4.68 1.69 3.98
C LEU A 24 4.04 2.99 3.50
N ALA A 25 4.83 3.90 2.98
CA ALA A 25 4.33 5.13 2.36
C ALA A 25 4.45 5.02 0.85
N VAL A 26 3.37 5.33 0.15
CA VAL A 26 3.28 5.17 -1.31
C VAL A 26 2.75 6.45 -1.92
N LYS A 27 3.42 6.91 -2.97
CA LYS A 27 2.93 8.02 -3.79
C LYS A 27 1.88 7.48 -4.75
N ALA A 28 0.69 8.09 -4.76
CA ALA A 28 -0.42 7.66 -5.59
C ALA A 28 -1.41 8.80 -5.78
N ARG A 29 -2.34 8.62 -6.69
CA ARG A 29 -3.42 9.60 -6.97
C ARG A 29 -4.77 8.94 -7.11
N LYS A 30 -4.89 8.05 -8.08
CA LYS A 30 -6.18 7.47 -8.47
C LYS A 30 -6.81 6.65 -7.36
N VAL A 31 -6.00 5.82 -6.70
CA VAL A 31 -6.50 4.98 -5.61
C VAL A 31 -6.88 5.76 -4.37
N LEU A 32 -6.55 7.06 -4.31
CA LEU A 32 -6.96 7.90 -3.18
C LEU A 32 -8.40 8.36 -3.28
N GLU A 33 -9.01 8.32 -4.46
CA GLU A 33 -10.39 8.75 -4.67
C GLU A 33 -11.35 7.88 -3.87
N GLY A 34 -12.07 8.51 -2.94
CA GLY A 34 -13.02 7.80 -2.09
C GLY A 34 -12.41 6.91 -1.02
N THR A 35 -11.10 6.80 -0.96
CA THR A 35 -10.40 6.00 0.04
C THR A 35 -10.37 6.74 1.38
N ARG A 36 -10.60 6.01 2.46
CA ARG A 36 -10.61 6.54 3.82
C ARG A 36 -9.62 5.79 4.68
N ILE A 37 -9.20 6.41 5.78
CA ILE A 37 -8.39 5.74 6.80
C ILE A 37 -9.16 4.51 7.29
N GLY A 38 -8.49 3.37 7.35
CA GLY A 38 -9.09 2.08 7.69
C GLY A 38 -9.48 1.23 6.49
N ASP A 39 -9.53 1.82 5.29
CA ASP A 39 -9.78 1.05 4.08
C ASP A 39 -8.57 0.21 3.71
N SER A 40 -8.80 -0.78 2.85
CA SER A 40 -7.73 -1.65 2.37
C SER A 40 -7.33 -1.28 0.95
N ILE A 41 -6.01 -1.27 0.71
CA ILE A 41 -5.46 -1.13 -0.64
C ILE A 41 -4.49 -2.30 -0.84
N ALA A 42 -4.61 -2.99 -1.96
CA ALA A 42 -3.66 -4.02 -2.33
C ALA A 42 -2.44 -3.36 -2.97
N VAL A 43 -1.26 -3.66 -2.43
CA VAL A 43 0.02 -3.19 -2.94
C VAL A 43 0.78 -4.42 -3.43
N ASN A 44 0.97 -4.54 -4.74
CA ASN A 44 1.51 -5.75 -5.38
C ASN A 44 0.77 -7.02 -4.94
N GLY A 45 -0.56 -6.91 -4.81
CA GLY A 45 -1.41 -8.02 -4.39
C GLY A 45 -1.45 -8.27 -2.88
N VAL A 46 -0.74 -7.49 -2.09
CA VAL A 46 -0.74 -7.62 -0.63
C VAL A 46 -1.72 -6.61 -0.05
N CYS A 47 -2.74 -7.09 0.67
CA CYS A 47 -3.76 -6.23 1.27
C CYS A 47 -3.20 -5.51 2.49
N LEU A 48 -3.19 -4.19 2.45
CA LEU A 48 -2.71 -3.34 3.54
C LEU A 48 -3.80 -2.37 3.99
N THR A 49 -3.79 -2.03 5.28
CA THR A 49 -4.76 -1.10 5.86
C THR A 49 -4.21 0.32 5.84
N VAL A 50 -4.96 1.23 5.25
CA VAL A 50 -4.58 2.65 5.13
C VAL A 50 -4.62 3.31 6.51
N THR A 51 -3.52 3.96 6.90
CA THR A 51 -3.40 4.65 8.19
C THR A 51 -3.42 6.16 8.06
N SER A 52 -3.05 6.69 6.90
CA SER A 52 -3.16 8.13 6.64
C SER A 52 -3.24 8.38 5.14
N ILE A 53 -3.81 9.52 4.78
CA ILE A 53 -3.98 9.92 3.37
C ILE A 53 -3.45 11.34 3.22
N GLN A 54 -2.57 11.54 2.24
CA GLN A 54 -2.03 12.83 1.86
C GLN A 54 -2.55 13.19 0.46
N PRO A 55 -2.41 14.45 0.01
CA PRO A 55 -2.87 14.83 -1.33
C PRO A 55 -2.22 14.05 -2.46
N ASP A 56 -1.05 13.48 -2.24
CA ASP A 56 -0.27 12.79 -3.28
C ASP A 56 0.14 11.37 -2.88
N GLY A 57 -0.51 10.79 -1.87
CA GLY A 57 -0.17 9.43 -1.46
C GLY A 57 -0.89 8.99 -0.20
N PHE A 58 -0.45 7.86 0.31
CA PHE A 58 -1.01 7.29 1.54
C PHE A 58 0.05 6.52 2.30
N THR A 59 -0.22 6.27 3.58
CA THR A 59 0.55 5.32 4.37
C THR A 59 -0.35 4.15 4.76
N ALA A 60 0.25 3.00 4.94
CA ALA A 60 -0.48 1.80 5.34
C ALA A 60 0.36 1.00 6.33
N ASP A 61 -0.35 0.32 7.24
CA ASP A 61 0.29 -0.60 8.17
C ASP A 61 0.75 -1.85 7.43
N VAL A 62 1.93 -2.33 7.78
CA VAL A 62 2.46 -3.56 7.23
C VAL A 62 3.22 -4.31 8.33
N MET A 63 3.02 -5.63 8.37
CA MET A 63 3.78 -6.47 9.30
C MET A 63 5.14 -6.80 8.69
N ALA A 64 6.17 -6.85 9.54
CA ALA A 64 7.52 -7.20 9.06
C ALA A 64 7.54 -8.57 8.39
N GLU A 65 6.77 -9.53 8.90
CA GLU A 65 6.65 -10.85 8.30
C GLU A 65 6.03 -10.78 6.89
N THR A 66 5.02 -9.93 6.72
CA THR A 66 4.41 -9.72 5.40
C THR A 66 5.43 -9.20 4.40
N ILE A 67 6.28 -8.27 4.82
CA ILE A 67 7.34 -7.75 3.96
C ILE A 67 8.32 -8.87 3.60
N ARG A 68 8.74 -9.67 4.58
CA ARG A 68 9.71 -10.74 4.35
C ARG A 68 9.18 -11.83 3.41
N ARG A 69 7.87 -12.09 3.45
CA ARG A 69 7.24 -13.19 2.71
C ARG A 69 6.61 -12.79 1.39
N SER A 70 6.65 -11.50 1.05
CA SER A 70 6.00 -10.99 -0.15
C SER A 70 6.99 -10.27 -1.05
N SER A 71 6.51 -9.88 -2.23
CA SER A 71 7.29 -9.06 -3.16
C SER A 71 7.66 -7.70 -2.57
N LEU A 72 6.99 -7.28 -1.49
CA LEU A 72 7.32 -6.02 -0.82
C LEU A 72 8.71 -6.04 -0.19
N GLY A 73 9.26 -7.21 0.10
CA GLY A 73 10.61 -7.33 0.65
C GLY A 73 11.70 -6.85 -0.28
N SER A 74 11.44 -6.83 -1.59
CA SER A 74 12.41 -6.32 -2.57
C SER A 74 12.15 -4.87 -2.96
N CYS A 75 11.12 -4.23 -2.39
CA CYS A 75 10.80 -2.84 -2.68
C CYS A 75 11.76 -1.90 -1.95
N LYS A 76 12.13 -0.83 -2.65
CA LYS A 76 12.99 0.24 -2.14
C LYS A 76 12.30 1.58 -2.38
N VAL A 77 12.85 2.64 -1.81
CA VAL A 77 12.40 4.00 -2.14
C VAL A 77 12.49 4.19 -3.66
N GLY A 78 11.38 4.60 -4.26
CA GLY A 78 11.27 4.80 -5.71
C GLY A 78 10.81 3.58 -6.49
N SER A 79 10.71 2.39 -5.86
CA SER A 79 10.17 1.21 -6.53
C SER A 79 8.72 1.44 -6.95
N GLN A 80 8.35 0.95 -8.14
CA GLN A 80 6.97 0.97 -8.57
C GLN A 80 6.21 -0.19 -7.95
N VAL A 81 4.97 0.07 -7.55
CA VAL A 81 4.07 -0.93 -7.00
C VAL A 81 2.72 -0.85 -7.68
N ASN A 82 2.09 -1.99 -7.85
CA ASN A 82 0.73 -2.07 -8.40
C ASN A 82 -0.27 -1.84 -7.29
N LEU A 83 -1.23 -0.95 -7.53
CA LEU A 83 -2.21 -0.55 -6.53
C LEU A 83 -3.62 -0.88 -7.00
N GLU A 84 -4.43 -1.40 -6.07
CA GLU A 84 -5.84 -1.69 -6.31
C GLU A 84 -6.62 -1.37 -5.04
N ARG A 85 -7.74 -0.65 -5.18
CA ARG A 85 -8.66 -0.42 -4.06
C ARG A 85 -9.52 -1.66 -3.85
N ALA A 86 -9.94 -1.88 -2.60
CA ALA A 86 -10.94 -2.91 -2.32
C ALA A 86 -12.27 -2.51 -2.94
N MET A 87 -12.95 -3.46 -3.56
CA MET A 87 -14.30 -3.21 -4.08
C MET A 87 -15.27 -3.01 -2.92
N ALA A 88 -16.15 -2.02 -3.06
CA ALA A 88 -17.26 -1.87 -2.14
C ALA A 88 -18.18 -3.08 -2.26
N ALA A 89 -18.62 -3.56 -1.12
CA ALA A 89 -19.56 -4.68 -1.07
C ALA A 89 -20.94 -4.23 -1.55
#